data_bac2c95be79ad7d423b308bbd84b67de
#
_entry.id   bac2c95be79ad7d423b308bbd84b67de
#
_cell.length_a   1.000
_cell.length_b   1.000
_cell.length_c   1.000
_cell.angle_alpha   90.00
_cell.angle_beta   90.00
_cell.angle_gamma   90.00
#
_symmetry.space_group_name_H-M   'P 1'
#
loop_
_entity.id
_entity.type
_entity.pdbx_description
1 polymer ?
#
loop_
_entity_poly.entity_id
_entity_poly.type
_entity_poly.pdbx_seq_one_letter_code
_entity_poly.pdbx_strand_id
1 'polypeptide(L)'
;GIFKHLMALKNYDSMGIDELWGIYSGEYKLLTNVPIAVASAMASSTIPVLTRARIAKDRKEMRRKTENAIRFVMVICIPCAVGLSVLATPILTLLFGAKDHLQLSALLLQTGSLSVVLYGMSTLTNGILQGMDKMRLPVIHAAISLALHVVLLVVLLMVTNLNIHTVVWANIFFAFLMCILNSRSIAKYMRYRQEFKRTFIVPILASGL
;
A
#
# COMPACT_ATOMS: atom_id res chain seq x y z
N GLY A 1 -11.48 15.98 -7.69
CA GLY A 1 -11.77 14.54 -7.57
C GLY A 1 -12.98 14.27 -6.68
N ILE A 2 -13.44 13.04 -6.60
CA ILE A 2 -14.64 12.60 -5.85
C ILE A 2 -14.65 13.12 -4.41
N PHE A 3 -13.52 13.04 -3.69
CA PHE A 3 -13.39 13.55 -2.32
C PHE A 3 -13.77 15.02 -2.21
N LYS A 4 -13.15 15.90 -3.02
CA LYS A 4 -13.44 17.35 -2.97
C LYS A 4 -14.91 17.66 -3.27
N HIS A 5 -15.50 16.96 -4.22
CA HIS A 5 -16.91 17.15 -4.58
C HIS A 5 -17.86 16.74 -3.45
N LEU A 6 -17.61 15.59 -2.82
CA LEU A 6 -18.44 15.11 -1.70
C LEU A 6 -18.27 15.96 -0.43
N MET A 7 -17.07 16.47 -0.17
CA MET A 7 -16.83 17.40 0.95
C MET A 7 -17.55 18.74 0.73
N ALA A 8 -17.57 19.25 -0.51
CA ALA A 8 -18.33 20.45 -0.85
C ALA A 8 -19.84 20.25 -0.63
N LEU A 9 -20.38 19.06 -0.94
CA LEU A 9 -21.78 18.72 -0.65
C LEU A 9 -22.12 18.68 0.85
N LYS A 10 -21.11 18.47 1.72
CA LYS A 10 -21.24 18.54 3.19
C LYS A 10 -21.04 19.95 3.76
N ASN A 11 -21.07 21.00 2.93
CA ASN A 11 -20.88 22.40 3.31
C ASN A 11 -19.50 22.72 3.94
N TYR A 12 -18.46 21.95 3.61
CA TYR A 12 -17.10 22.33 3.94
C TYR A 12 -16.62 23.46 3.02
N ASP A 13 -15.93 24.44 3.60
CA ASP A 13 -15.35 25.53 2.82
C ASP A 13 -14.27 25.02 1.86
N SER A 14 -14.21 25.62 0.68
CA SER A 14 -13.24 25.22 -0.37
C SER A 14 -11.79 25.36 0.09
N MET A 15 -11.45 26.36 0.89
CA MET A 15 -10.11 26.56 1.46
C MET A 15 -9.76 25.42 2.42
N GLY A 16 -10.66 25.03 3.30
CA GLY A 16 -10.45 23.89 4.21
C GLY A 16 -10.30 22.55 3.48
N ILE A 17 -11.04 22.34 2.39
CA ILE A 17 -10.92 21.14 1.56
C ILE A 17 -9.55 21.07 0.87
N ASP A 18 -9.06 22.21 0.37
CA ASP A 18 -7.76 22.27 -0.31
C ASP A 18 -6.60 22.11 0.67
N GLU A 19 -6.71 22.64 1.87
CA GLU A 19 -5.75 22.43 2.95
C GLU A 19 -5.66 20.95 3.35
N LEU A 20 -6.80 20.30 3.63
CA LEU A 20 -6.85 18.87 3.95
C LEU A 20 -6.24 18.02 2.84
N TRP A 21 -6.51 18.36 1.59
CA TRP A 21 -5.93 17.65 0.45
C TRP A 21 -4.43 17.91 0.31
N GLY A 22 -3.96 19.11 0.63
CA GLY A 22 -2.55 19.49 0.69
C GLY A 22 -1.77 18.68 1.73
N ILE A 23 -2.30 18.56 2.93
CA ILE A 23 -1.74 17.73 4.00
C ILE A 23 -1.64 16.27 3.56
N TYR A 24 -2.73 15.71 3.03
CA TYR A 24 -2.75 14.33 2.54
C TYR A 24 -1.75 14.09 1.41
N SER A 25 -1.72 14.95 0.40
CA SER A 25 -0.88 14.74 -0.79
C SER A 25 0.58 15.16 -0.60
N GLY A 26 0.82 16.23 0.15
CA GLY A 26 2.15 16.83 0.34
C GLY A 26 2.95 16.25 1.48
N GLU A 27 2.30 15.80 2.55
CA GLU A 27 2.99 15.29 3.73
C GLU A 27 2.84 13.76 3.85
N TYR A 28 1.62 13.27 4.02
CA TYR A 28 1.36 11.84 4.21
C TYR A 28 1.80 11.01 3.00
N LYS A 29 1.33 11.36 1.80
CA LYS A 29 1.59 10.56 0.61
C LYS A 29 3.05 10.60 0.17
N LEU A 30 3.73 11.73 0.38
CA LEU A 30 5.15 11.88 0.09
C LEU A 30 5.98 10.88 0.93
N LEU A 31 5.74 10.83 2.23
CA LEU A 31 6.49 9.96 3.15
C LEU A 31 6.19 8.47 2.92
N THR A 32 4.94 8.12 2.73
CA THR A 32 4.55 6.72 2.49
C THR A 32 5.02 6.18 1.14
N ASN A 33 5.20 7.04 0.13
CA ASN A 33 5.68 6.62 -1.18
C ASN A 33 7.16 6.20 -1.21
N VAL A 34 7.99 6.67 -0.28
CA VAL A 34 9.42 6.33 -0.26
C VAL A 34 9.65 4.81 -0.14
N PRO A 35 9.12 4.10 0.88
CA PRO A 35 9.29 2.66 0.95
C PRO A 35 8.54 1.90 -0.15
N ILE A 36 7.43 2.44 -0.66
CA ILE A 36 6.69 1.85 -1.77
C ILE A 36 7.51 1.90 -3.07
N ALA A 37 8.31 2.94 -3.28
CA ALA A 37 9.21 3.03 -4.43
C ALA A 37 10.26 1.91 -4.44
N VAL A 38 10.78 1.52 -3.27
CA VAL A 38 11.67 0.36 -3.15
C VAL A 38 10.96 -0.94 -3.56
N ALA A 39 9.72 -1.13 -3.12
CA ALA A 39 8.91 -2.27 -3.53
C ALA A 39 8.65 -2.28 -5.05
N SER A 40 8.46 -1.11 -5.66
CA SER A 40 8.28 -0.96 -7.11
C SER A 40 9.56 -1.32 -7.89
N ALA A 41 10.72 -0.87 -7.43
CA ALA A 41 12.00 -1.25 -8.01
C ALA A 41 12.24 -2.77 -7.94
N MET A 42 11.92 -3.38 -6.79
CA MET A 42 12.00 -4.82 -6.61
C MET A 42 11.02 -5.58 -7.50
N ALA A 43 9.80 -5.09 -7.66
CA ALA A 43 8.83 -5.67 -8.59
C ALA A 43 9.36 -5.67 -10.02
N SER A 44 9.88 -4.52 -10.48
CA SER A 44 10.44 -4.38 -11.82
C SER A 44 11.62 -5.31 -12.07
N SER A 45 12.52 -5.47 -11.11
CA SER A 45 13.67 -6.40 -11.23
C SER A 45 13.25 -7.86 -11.17
N THR A 46 12.14 -8.19 -10.52
CA THR A 46 11.62 -9.55 -10.38
C THR A 46 10.97 -10.06 -11.66
N ILE A 47 10.38 -9.19 -12.48
CA ILE A 47 9.71 -9.55 -13.73
C ILE A 47 10.61 -10.37 -14.67
N PRO A 48 11.81 -9.90 -15.10
CA PRO A 48 12.65 -10.65 -16.03
C PRO A 48 13.16 -11.98 -15.43
N VAL A 49 13.43 -11.99 -14.12
CA VAL A 49 13.90 -13.19 -13.42
C VAL A 49 12.84 -14.29 -13.45
N LEU A 50 11.58 -13.95 -13.14
CA LEU A 50 10.47 -14.90 -13.19
C LEU A 50 10.14 -15.32 -14.62
N THR A 51 10.23 -14.42 -15.59
CA THR A 51 10.02 -14.74 -17.00
C THR A 51 11.02 -15.79 -17.50
N ARG A 52 12.30 -15.64 -17.15
CA ARG A 52 13.34 -16.66 -17.49
C ARG A 52 13.05 -17.99 -16.85
N ALA A 53 12.74 -18.03 -15.55
CA ALA A 53 12.41 -19.27 -14.85
C ALA A 53 11.15 -19.95 -15.42
N ARG A 54 10.16 -19.15 -15.87
CA ARG A 54 8.95 -19.62 -16.54
C ARG A 54 9.27 -20.29 -17.89
N ILE A 55 10.09 -19.64 -18.73
CA ILE A 55 10.51 -20.16 -20.03
C ILE A 55 11.27 -21.48 -19.85
N ALA A 56 12.15 -21.54 -18.85
CA ALA A 56 12.88 -22.75 -18.47
C ALA A 56 11.98 -23.83 -17.82
N LYS A 57 10.69 -23.56 -17.60
CA LYS A 57 9.73 -24.43 -16.89
C LYS A 57 10.17 -24.84 -15.49
N ASP A 58 11.09 -24.08 -14.89
CA ASP A 58 11.62 -24.33 -13.53
C ASP A 58 10.68 -23.71 -12.47
N ARG A 59 9.70 -24.49 -12.04
CA ARG A 59 8.75 -24.09 -11.00
C ARG A 59 9.40 -23.89 -9.64
N LYS A 60 10.47 -24.63 -9.33
CA LYS A 60 11.17 -24.52 -8.05
C LYS A 60 11.89 -23.17 -7.96
N GLU A 61 12.56 -22.79 -9.04
CA GLU A 61 13.23 -21.49 -9.14
C GLU A 61 12.23 -20.34 -9.11
N MET A 62 11.12 -20.42 -9.85
CA MET A 62 10.05 -19.42 -9.80
C MET A 62 9.56 -19.20 -8.36
N ARG A 63 9.28 -20.29 -7.64
CA ARG A 63 8.83 -20.24 -6.26
C ARG A 63 9.88 -19.58 -5.35
N ARG A 64 11.13 -20.04 -5.43
CA ARG A 64 12.24 -19.50 -4.65
C ARG A 64 12.43 -17.98 -4.86
N LYS A 65 12.41 -17.53 -6.12
CA LYS A 65 12.54 -16.11 -6.45
C LYS A 65 11.36 -15.28 -5.94
N THR A 66 10.14 -15.80 -6.06
CA THR A 66 8.94 -15.16 -5.50
C THR A 66 9.04 -15.02 -3.98
N GLU A 67 9.40 -16.07 -3.27
CA GLU A 67 9.57 -16.05 -1.81
C GLU A 67 10.61 -15.02 -1.37
N ASN A 68 11.77 -15.02 -2.02
CA ASN A 68 12.84 -14.08 -1.70
C ASN A 68 12.43 -12.62 -1.95
N ALA A 69 11.75 -12.35 -3.07
CA ALA A 69 11.27 -11.01 -3.38
C ALA A 69 10.24 -10.52 -2.35
N ILE A 70 9.29 -11.37 -1.96
CA ILE A 70 8.28 -11.04 -0.94
C ILE A 70 8.95 -10.77 0.40
N ARG A 71 9.87 -11.64 0.84
CA ARG A 71 10.60 -11.45 2.11
C ARG A 71 11.40 -10.16 2.11
N PHE A 72 12.12 -9.87 1.03
CA PHE A 72 12.92 -8.65 0.91
C PHE A 72 12.06 -7.39 1.04
N VAL A 73 10.94 -7.32 0.32
CA VAL A 73 10.03 -6.16 0.39
C VAL A 73 9.41 -6.03 1.79
N MET A 74 9.03 -7.14 2.43
CA MET A 74 8.45 -7.08 3.78
C MET A 74 9.46 -6.66 4.84
N VAL A 75 10.71 -7.12 4.75
CA VAL A 75 11.80 -6.70 5.66
C VAL A 75 12.07 -5.20 5.56
N ILE A 76 11.77 -4.55 4.46
CA ILE A 76 11.89 -3.10 4.30
C ILE A 76 10.59 -2.39 4.68
N CYS A 77 9.46 -2.81 4.11
CA CYS A 77 8.18 -2.10 4.29
C CYS A 77 7.65 -2.15 5.73
N ILE A 78 7.85 -3.26 6.45
CA ILE A 78 7.35 -3.38 7.83
C ILE A 78 8.09 -2.46 8.79
N PRO A 79 9.44 -2.45 8.88
CA PRO A 79 10.16 -1.49 9.71
C PRO A 79 9.90 -0.03 9.32
N CYS A 80 9.82 0.26 8.01
CA CYS A 80 9.46 1.60 7.55
C CYS A 80 8.06 2.03 8.03
N ALA A 81 7.07 1.14 7.94
CA ALA A 81 5.72 1.43 8.41
C ALA A 81 5.69 1.67 9.93
N VAL A 82 6.37 0.83 10.70
CA VAL A 82 6.49 1.01 12.16
C VAL A 82 7.21 2.32 12.49
N GLY A 83 8.33 2.61 11.82
CA GLY A 83 9.08 3.86 12.00
C GLY A 83 8.24 5.09 11.66
N LEU A 84 7.53 5.09 10.55
CA LEU A 84 6.61 6.18 10.16
C LEU A 84 5.46 6.34 11.13
N SER A 85 4.97 5.25 11.75
CA SER A 85 3.91 5.32 12.74
C SER A 85 4.41 5.88 14.08
N VAL A 86 5.49 5.32 14.61
CA VAL A 86 6.02 5.69 15.94
C VAL A 86 6.68 7.07 15.93
N LEU A 87 7.43 7.38 14.87
CA LEU A 87 8.16 8.64 14.72
C LEU A 87 7.41 9.67 13.86
N ALA A 88 6.08 9.54 13.71
CA ALA A 88 5.28 10.43 12.86
C ALA A 88 5.49 11.91 13.19
N THR A 89 5.30 12.29 14.46
CA THR A 89 5.45 13.69 14.90
C THR A 89 6.87 14.22 14.69
N PRO A 90 7.96 13.56 15.18
CA PRO A 90 9.30 14.09 14.97
C PRO A 90 9.71 14.13 13.49
N ILE A 91 9.31 13.17 12.66
CA ILE A 91 9.60 13.19 11.22
C ILE A 91 8.91 14.38 10.55
N LEU A 92 7.62 14.60 10.83
CA LEU A 92 6.87 15.73 10.25
C LEU A 92 7.42 17.06 10.72
N THR A 93 7.75 17.20 12.00
CA THR A 93 8.35 18.44 12.54
C THR A 93 9.70 18.74 11.90
N LEU A 94 10.53 17.72 11.69
CA LEU A 94 11.86 17.88 11.10
C LEU A 94 11.78 18.29 9.61
N LEU A 95 10.85 17.68 8.86
CA LEU A 95 10.77 17.87 7.41
C LEU A 95 9.90 19.06 6.98
N PHE A 96 8.82 19.33 7.72
CA PHE A 96 7.82 20.34 7.36
C PHE A 96 7.69 21.46 8.38
N GLY A 97 8.37 21.36 9.53
CA GLY A 97 8.30 22.31 10.63
C GLY A 97 7.06 22.10 11.52
N ALA A 98 7.00 22.86 12.62
CA ALA A 98 5.84 22.87 13.52
C ALA A 98 4.75 23.74 12.92
N LYS A 99 3.74 23.11 12.32
CA LYS A 99 2.57 23.76 11.72
C LYS A 99 1.33 23.50 12.57
N ASP A 100 0.31 24.35 12.43
CA ASP A 100 -0.95 24.24 13.18
C ASP A 100 -1.67 22.90 12.97
N HIS A 101 -1.49 22.27 11.81
CA HIS A 101 -2.09 20.98 11.46
C HIS A 101 -1.18 19.75 11.74
N LEU A 102 -0.08 19.92 12.48
CA LEU A 102 0.88 18.85 12.77
C LEU A 102 0.23 17.60 13.40
N GLN A 103 -0.72 17.80 14.31
CA GLN A 103 -1.44 16.68 14.94
C GLN A 103 -2.26 15.88 13.93
N LEU A 104 -2.94 16.55 13.00
CA LEU A 104 -3.70 15.88 11.95
C LEU A 104 -2.77 15.09 11.01
N SER A 105 -1.67 15.70 10.58
CA SER A 105 -0.65 15.04 9.74
C SER A 105 -0.06 13.82 10.43
N ALA A 106 0.24 13.90 11.72
CA ALA A 106 0.77 12.80 12.51
C ALA A 106 -0.24 11.64 12.63
N LEU A 107 -1.51 11.94 12.91
CA LEU A 107 -2.58 10.94 12.95
C LEU A 107 -2.78 10.25 11.59
N LEU A 108 -2.74 11.01 10.49
CA LEU A 108 -2.83 10.45 9.14
C LEU A 108 -1.65 9.52 8.85
N LEU A 109 -0.43 9.90 9.27
CA LEU A 109 0.75 9.10 9.06
C LEU A 109 0.76 7.84 9.93
N GLN A 110 0.33 7.94 11.19
CA GLN A 110 0.20 6.81 12.11
C GLN A 110 -0.80 5.77 11.58
N THR A 111 -2.03 6.21 11.29
CA THR A 111 -3.08 5.31 10.79
C THR A 111 -2.78 4.78 9.39
N GLY A 112 -2.20 5.63 8.56
CA GLY A 112 -1.91 5.31 7.16
C GLY A 112 -0.62 4.54 6.93
N SER A 113 0.27 4.41 7.92
CA SER A 113 1.53 3.66 7.78
C SER A 113 1.32 2.20 7.39
N LEU A 114 0.21 1.57 7.82
CA LEU A 114 -0.20 0.24 7.39
C LEU A 114 -0.32 0.13 5.86
N SER A 115 -0.72 1.21 5.20
CA SER A 115 -0.83 1.24 3.74
C SER A 115 0.51 0.99 3.04
N VAL A 116 1.64 1.33 3.66
CA VAL A 116 3.00 1.11 3.13
C VAL A 116 3.25 -0.39 2.91
N VAL A 117 2.93 -1.22 3.90
CA VAL A 117 3.09 -2.68 3.81
C VAL A 117 2.17 -3.25 2.73
N LEU A 118 0.91 -2.82 2.73
CA LEU A 118 -0.10 -3.33 1.79
C LEU A 118 0.18 -2.90 0.35
N TYR A 119 0.54 -1.63 0.12
CA TYR A 119 0.92 -1.14 -1.21
C TYR A 119 2.23 -1.75 -1.69
N GLY A 120 3.23 -1.91 -0.82
CA GLY A 120 4.47 -2.60 -1.14
C GLY A 120 4.22 -4.02 -1.61
N MET A 121 3.41 -4.78 -0.85
CA MET A 121 3.01 -6.15 -1.21
C MET A 121 2.18 -6.20 -2.49
N SER A 122 1.21 -5.29 -2.65
CA SER A 122 0.38 -5.19 -3.86
C SER A 122 1.23 -4.93 -5.10
N THR A 123 2.15 -3.97 -5.03
CA THR A 123 3.05 -3.60 -6.13
C THR A 123 3.95 -4.76 -6.52
N LEU A 124 4.56 -5.44 -5.55
CA LEU A 124 5.40 -6.60 -5.80
C LEU A 124 4.61 -7.75 -6.42
N THR A 125 3.43 -8.07 -5.89
CA THR A 125 2.60 -9.16 -6.41
C THR A 125 2.07 -8.88 -7.81
N ASN A 126 1.85 -7.61 -8.18
CA ASN A 126 1.58 -7.21 -9.56
C ASN A 126 2.76 -7.58 -10.47
N GLY A 127 3.99 -7.24 -10.08
CA GLY A 127 5.20 -7.60 -10.82
C GLY A 127 5.39 -9.12 -10.95
N ILE A 128 5.13 -9.87 -9.89
CA ILE A 128 5.18 -11.33 -9.91
C ILE A 128 4.19 -11.91 -10.94
N LEU A 129 2.95 -11.46 -10.95
CA LEU A 129 1.94 -11.90 -11.92
C LEU A 129 2.32 -11.51 -13.36
N GLN A 130 2.94 -10.34 -13.56
CA GLN A 130 3.46 -9.93 -14.87
C GLN A 130 4.60 -10.86 -15.32
N GLY A 131 5.57 -11.16 -14.46
CA GLY A 131 6.65 -12.09 -14.75
C GLY A 131 6.19 -13.53 -15.05
N MET A 132 5.02 -13.90 -14.52
CA MET A 132 4.32 -15.15 -14.81
C MET A 132 3.51 -15.13 -16.12
N ASP A 133 3.55 -14.03 -16.87
CA ASP A 133 2.74 -13.83 -18.08
C ASP A 133 1.21 -13.80 -17.81
N LYS A 134 0.85 -13.27 -16.66
CA LYS A 134 -0.55 -13.12 -16.25
C LYS A 134 -0.91 -11.63 -16.11
N MET A 135 -0.49 -10.81 -17.08
CA MET A 135 -0.65 -9.34 -17.06
C MET A 135 -2.10 -8.88 -16.94
N ARG A 136 -3.06 -9.67 -17.41
CA ARG A 136 -4.49 -9.35 -17.32
C ARG A 136 -5.02 -9.39 -15.88
N LEU A 137 -4.45 -10.25 -15.02
CA LEU A 137 -4.96 -10.44 -13.66
C LEU A 137 -4.79 -9.19 -12.78
N PRO A 138 -3.61 -8.55 -12.69
CA PRO A 138 -3.46 -7.30 -11.94
C PRO A 138 -4.44 -6.20 -12.38
N VAL A 139 -4.71 -6.10 -13.69
CA VAL A 139 -5.65 -5.11 -14.23
C VAL A 139 -7.08 -5.39 -13.78
N ILE A 140 -7.53 -6.65 -13.85
CA ILE A 140 -8.87 -7.06 -13.39
C ILE A 140 -8.98 -6.85 -11.88
N HIS A 141 -7.97 -7.26 -11.10
CA HIS A 141 -7.95 -7.07 -9.66
C HIS A 141 -7.97 -5.59 -9.27
N ALA A 142 -7.24 -4.75 -10.01
CA ALA A 142 -7.25 -3.31 -9.81
C ALA A 142 -8.63 -2.70 -10.12
N ALA A 143 -9.28 -3.12 -11.20
CA ALA A 143 -10.61 -2.65 -11.56
C ALA A 143 -11.66 -3.01 -10.49
N ILE A 144 -11.65 -4.26 -10.00
CA ILE A 144 -12.54 -4.71 -8.92
C ILE A 144 -12.25 -3.93 -7.63
N SER A 145 -10.96 -3.83 -7.25
CA SER A 145 -10.56 -3.12 -6.04
C SER A 145 -10.90 -1.63 -6.09
N LEU A 146 -10.75 -1.00 -7.27
CA LEU A 146 -11.10 0.40 -7.47
C LEU A 146 -12.61 0.64 -7.37
N ALA A 147 -13.43 -0.23 -7.99
CA ALA A 147 -14.89 -0.14 -7.89
C ALA A 147 -15.35 -0.20 -6.43
N LEU A 148 -14.85 -1.19 -5.67
CA LEU A 148 -15.17 -1.33 -4.25
C LEU A 148 -14.59 -0.19 -3.39
N HIS A 149 -13.40 0.32 -3.73
CA HIS A 149 -12.81 1.50 -3.08
C HIS A 149 -13.70 2.74 -3.22
N VAL A 150 -14.19 3.01 -4.44
CA VAL A 150 -15.07 4.16 -4.68
C VAL A 150 -16.37 4.03 -3.90
N VAL A 151 -16.99 2.85 -3.92
CA VAL A 151 -18.21 2.59 -3.13
C VAL A 151 -17.95 2.81 -1.64
N LEU A 152 -16.87 2.23 -1.11
CA LEU A 152 -16.50 2.39 0.30
C LEU A 152 -16.21 3.85 0.65
N LEU A 153 -15.49 4.58 -0.20
CA LEU A 153 -15.18 5.99 0.00
C LEU A 153 -16.47 6.83 0.09
N VAL A 154 -17.41 6.62 -0.84
CA VAL A 154 -18.69 7.33 -0.85
C VAL A 154 -19.50 7.01 0.40
N VAL A 155 -19.64 5.73 0.74
CA VAL A 155 -20.39 5.30 1.94
C VAL A 155 -19.77 5.88 3.22
N LEU A 156 -18.46 5.77 3.40
CA LEU A 156 -17.79 6.29 4.58
C LEU A 156 -17.90 7.83 4.68
N LEU A 157 -17.77 8.55 3.56
CA LEU A 157 -17.95 9.99 3.54
C LEU A 157 -19.39 10.41 3.86
N MET A 158 -20.39 9.63 3.46
CA MET A 158 -21.80 9.94 3.76
C MET A 158 -22.19 9.59 5.19
N VAL A 159 -21.71 8.47 5.72
CA VAL A 159 -22.12 7.94 7.04
C VAL A 159 -21.26 8.49 8.18
N THR A 160 -20.00 8.85 7.93
CA THR A 160 -19.06 9.26 8.97
C THR A 160 -18.60 10.70 8.78
N ASN A 161 -18.12 11.32 9.88
CA ASN A 161 -17.48 12.64 9.87
C ASN A 161 -15.95 12.54 9.93
N LEU A 162 -15.38 11.43 9.45
CA LEU A 162 -13.94 11.18 9.49
C LEU A 162 -13.12 12.02 8.50
N ASN A 163 -13.77 12.83 7.66
CA ASN A 163 -13.12 13.76 6.71
C ASN A 163 -12.02 13.09 5.89
N ILE A 164 -10.79 13.63 5.96
CA ILE A 164 -9.64 13.12 5.19
C ILE A 164 -9.18 11.72 5.62
N HIS A 165 -9.44 11.30 6.88
CA HIS A 165 -9.15 9.94 7.34
C HIS A 165 -9.90 8.88 6.54
N THR A 166 -11.09 9.20 6.03
CA THR A 166 -11.87 8.32 5.15
C THR A 166 -11.08 7.91 3.91
N VAL A 167 -10.31 8.84 3.33
CA VAL A 167 -9.47 8.57 2.16
C VAL A 167 -8.35 7.58 2.51
N VAL A 168 -7.74 7.73 3.69
CA VAL A 168 -6.69 6.81 4.17
C VAL A 168 -7.26 5.41 4.35
N TRP A 169 -8.40 5.26 5.02
CA TRP A 169 -9.05 3.96 5.22
C TRP A 169 -9.48 3.31 3.91
N ALA A 170 -10.05 4.09 3.00
CA ALA A 170 -10.43 3.58 1.68
C ALA A 170 -9.20 3.09 0.87
N ASN A 171 -8.06 3.80 0.97
CA ASN A 171 -6.82 3.39 0.33
C ASN A 171 -6.22 2.12 0.96
N ILE A 172 -6.26 1.99 2.29
CA ILE A 172 -5.85 0.76 2.99
C ILE A 172 -6.69 -0.42 2.50
N PHE A 173 -8.01 -0.24 2.42
CA PHE A 173 -8.93 -1.27 1.92
C PHE A 173 -8.62 -1.66 0.46
N PHE A 174 -8.38 -0.68 -0.42
CA PHE A 174 -7.98 -0.93 -1.80
C PHE A 174 -6.72 -1.80 -1.86
N ALA A 175 -5.66 -1.41 -1.16
CA ALA A 175 -4.39 -2.12 -1.16
C ALA A 175 -4.53 -3.53 -0.55
N PHE A 176 -5.32 -3.68 0.50
CA PHE A 176 -5.63 -4.96 1.14
C PHE A 176 -6.34 -5.92 0.16
N LEU A 177 -7.37 -5.42 -0.53
CA LEU A 177 -8.11 -6.22 -1.50
C LEU A 177 -7.22 -6.66 -2.67
N MET A 178 -6.38 -5.75 -3.18
CA MET A 178 -5.36 -6.07 -4.20
C MET A 178 -4.41 -7.17 -3.72
N CYS A 179 -3.92 -7.08 -2.48
CA CYS A 179 -3.05 -8.11 -1.91
C CYS A 179 -3.73 -9.48 -1.87
N ILE A 180 -4.98 -9.54 -1.44
CA ILE A 180 -5.74 -10.80 -1.36
C ILE A 180 -5.93 -11.41 -2.75
N LEU A 181 -6.42 -10.62 -3.71
CA LEU A 181 -6.70 -11.10 -5.06
C LEU A 181 -5.43 -11.57 -5.77
N ASN A 182 -4.36 -10.79 -5.68
CA ASN A 182 -3.06 -11.15 -6.26
C ASN A 182 -2.47 -12.39 -5.60
N SER A 183 -2.46 -12.47 -4.26
CA SER A 183 -1.92 -13.62 -3.52
C SER A 183 -2.67 -14.91 -3.83
N ARG A 184 -4.00 -14.85 -3.94
CA ARG A 184 -4.83 -15.99 -4.36
C ARG A 184 -4.47 -16.45 -5.78
N SER A 185 -4.27 -15.51 -6.70
CA SER A 185 -3.88 -15.84 -8.07
C SER A 185 -2.48 -16.46 -8.13
N ILE A 186 -1.51 -15.90 -7.42
CA ILE A 186 -0.16 -16.47 -7.31
C ILE A 186 -0.21 -17.89 -6.72
N ALA A 187 -0.95 -18.09 -5.64
CA ALA A 187 -1.12 -19.39 -5.00
C ALA A 187 -1.73 -20.41 -5.96
N LYS A 188 -2.74 -20.02 -6.76
CA LYS A 188 -3.38 -20.88 -7.75
C LYS A 188 -2.43 -21.31 -8.86
N TYR A 189 -1.67 -20.37 -9.44
CA TYR A 189 -0.83 -20.64 -10.62
C TYR A 189 0.51 -21.30 -10.28
N MET A 190 1.09 -20.97 -9.11
CA MET A 190 2.34 -21.56 -8.63
C MET A 190 2.12 -22.83 -7.78
N ARG A 191 0.89 -23.15 -7.38
CA ARG A 191 0.60 -24.11 -6.29
C ARG A 191 1.40 -23.79 -5.03
N TYR A 192 1.51 -22.49 -4.72
CA TYR A 192 2.33 -21.93 -3.66
C TYR A 192 1.47 -21.61 -2.44
N ARG A 193 1.95 -22.02 -1.24
CA ARG A 193 1.43 -21.54 0.04
C ARG A 193 2.44 -20.59 0.65
N GLN A 194 2.02 -19.34 0.86
CA GLN A 194 2.85 -18.32 1.48
C GLN A 194 3.19 -18.70 2.93
N GLU A 195 4.47 -18.69 3.29
CA GLU A 195 4.92 -18.89 4.66
C GLU A 195 4.66 -17.63 5.49
N PHE A 196 3.46 -17.52 6.04
CA PHE A 196 2.99 -16.35 6.78
C PHE A 196 3.90 -15.99 7.96
N LYS A 197 4.37 -17.00 8.71
CA LYS A 197 5.25 -16.78 9.87
C LYS A 197 6.54 -16.06 9.51
N ARG A 198 7.27 -16.53 8.49
CA ARG A 198 8.56 -15.94 8.09
C ARG A 198 8.43 -14.63 7.35
N THR A 199 7.30 -14.42 6.67
CA THR A 199 7.09 -13.23 5.84
C THR A 199 6.60 -12.03 6.63
N PHE A 200 5.75 -12.25 7.64
CA PHE A 200 5.11 -11.18 8.40
C PHE A 200 5.53 -11.16 9.86
N ILE A 201 5.51 -12.32 10.56
CA ILE A 201 5.74 -12.35 12.01
C ILE A 201 7.17 -11.96 12.36
N VAL A 202 8.18 -12.49 11.64
CA VAL A 202 9.60 -12.16 11.92
C VAL A 202 9.89 -10.67 11.73
N PRO A 203 9.52 -10.00 10.60
CA PRO A 203 9.72 -8.56 10.47
C PRO A 203 8.92 -7.72 11.47
N ILE A 204 7.70 -8.13 11.83
CA ILE A 204 6.91 -7.43 12.85
C ILE A 204 7.60 -7.48 14.20
N LEU A 205 8.05 -8.66 14.63
CA LEU A 205 8.78 -8.81 15.91
C LEU A 205 10.08 -8.02 15.90
N ALA A 206 10.81 -8.02 14.80
CA ALA A 206 12.05 -7.24 14.67
C ALA A 206 11.81 -5.73 14.65
N SER A 207 10.61 -5.27 14.28
CA SER A 207 10.26 -3.85 14.22
C SER A 207 9.60 -3.34 15.50
N GLY A 208 9.04 -4.22 16.31
CA GLY A 208 8.33 -3.90 17.55
C GLY A 208 9.18 -4.00 18.82
N LEU A 209 10.43 -4.40 18.66
CA LEU A 209 11.47 -4.40 19.71
C LEU A 209 12.33 -3.15 19.59
#